data_b4a2fe571718cbf8dfd1df48f9e400bb
#
_entry.id   b4a2fe571718cbf8dfd1df48f9e400bb
#
_cell.length_a   1.000
_cell.length_b   1.000
_cell.length_c   1.000
_cell.angle_alpha   90.00
_cell.angle_beta   90.00
_cell.angle_gamma   90.00
#
_symmetry.space_group_name_H-M   'P 1'
#
loop_
_entity.id
_entity.type
_entity.pdbx_description
1 polymer ?
#
loop_
_entity_poly.entity_id
_entity_poly.type
_entity_poly.pdbx_seq_one_letter_code
_entity_poly.pdbx_strand_id
1 'polypeptide(L)'
;MSIVSIGDEFFVNNFRLVGVPGFVAKNEIEARNKIEELIKERKCKIVVISESMAIKLKKDREKWREGVYPIFAIVPGLEGPKGERLHELYFLVSQAVGVKLKLE
;
A
#
# COMPACT_ATOMS: atom_id res chain seq x y z
N MET A 1 8.41 -9.29 -5.00
CA MET A 1 7.32 -9.10 -4.04
C MET A 1 6.09 -8.58 -4.74
N SER A 2 4.98 -9.26 -4.54
CA SER A 2 3.77 -8.92 -5.27
C SER A 2 2.92 -7.84 -4.60
N ILE A 3 3.03 -7.70 -3.29
CA ILE A 3 2.28 -6.70 -2.53
C ILE A 3 3.22 -5.97 -1.58
N VAL A 4 3.10 -4.65 -1.55
CA VAL A 4 3.97 -3.79 -0.74
C VAL A 4 3.11 -2.69 -0.13
N SER A 5 3.35 -2.35 1.12
CA SER A 5 2.69 -1.20 1.75
C SER A 5 3.64 0.00 1.73
N ILE A 6 3.08 1.19 1.54
CA ILE A 6 3.85 2.42 1.56
C ILE A 6 3.07 3.46 2.36
N GLY A 7 3.71 4.04 3.33
CA GLY A 7 3.08 5.04 4.19
C GLY A 7 3.98 5.39 5.35
N ASP A 8 3.38 5.96 6.40
CA ASP A 8 4.14 6.29 7.60
C ASP A 8 4.53 5.02 8.36
N GLU A 9 5.33 5.19 9.40
CA GLU A 9 5.84 4.06 10.17
C GLU A 9 4.73 3.23 10.80
N PHE A 10 3.71 3.88 11.34
CA PHE A 10 2.58 3.20 11.94
C PHE A 10 1.85 2.32 10.91
N PHE A 11 1.53 2.90 9.77
CA PHE A 11 0.85 2.20 8.68
C PHE A 11 1.63 0.96 8.22
N VAL A 12 2.89 1.17 7.91
CA VAL A 12 3.75 0.10 7.39
C VAL A 12 3.96 -1.01 8.42
N ASN A 13 4.18 -0.65 9.68
CA ASN A 13 4.39 -1.66 10.72
C ASN A 13 3.18 -2.53 10.95
N ASN A 14 1.98 -1.97 10.83
CA ASN A 14 0.77 -2.76 10.96
C ASN A 14 0.64 -3.78 9.82
N PHE A 15 1.01 -3.41 8.60
CA PHE A 15 1.00 -4.36 7.49
C PHE A 15 2.07 -5.42 7.62
N ARG A 16 3.22 -5.07 8.20
CA ARG A 16 4.27 -6.04 8.45
C ARG A 16 3.83 -7.15 9.40
N LEU A 17 2.96 -6.82 10.35
CA LEU A 17 2.45 -7.81 11.29
C LEU A 17 1.67 -8.93 10.60
N VAL A 18 1.11 -8.67 9.45
CA VAL A 18 0.38 -9.69 8.68
C VAL A 18 1.16 -10.18 7.47
N GLY A 19 2.47 -9.92 7.46
CA GLY A 19 3.34 -10.47 6.45
C GLY A 19 3.47 -9.65 5.17
N VAL A 20 3.01 -8.42 5.16
CA VAL A 20 3.15 -7.55 3.99
C VAL A 20 4.37 -6.66 4.17
N PRO A 21 5.38 -6.79 3.31
CA PRO A 21 6.55 -5.91 3.38
C PRO A 21 6.16 -4.48 3.08
N GLY A 22 6.94 -3.53 3.59
CA GLY A 22 6.60 -2.15 3.40
C GLY A 22 7.80 -1.23 3.40
N PHE A 23 7.57 -0.02 2.91
CA PHE A 23 8.57 1.04 2.89
C PHE A 23 7.99 2.26 3.56
N VAL A 24 8.68 2.73 4.60
CA VAL A 24 8.28 3.94 5.31
C VAL A 24 8.61 5.14 4.44
N ALA A 25 7.61 5.95 4.14
CA ALA A 25 7.77 7.19 3.41
C ALA A 25 7.34 8.34 4.30
N LYS A 26 8.22 9.28 4.54
CA LYS A 26 7.96 10.42 5.41
C LYS A 26 7.07 11.48 4.76
N ASN A 27 7.05 11.48 3.44
CA ASN A 27 6.27 12.47 2.69
C ASN A 27 5.93 11.89 1.31
N GLU A 28 5.16 12.65 0.53
CA GLU A 28 4.73 12.22 -0.79
C GLU A 28 5.90 12.05 -1.78
N ILE A 29 6.97 12.81 -1.60
CA ILE A 29 8.12 12.72 -2.49
C ILE A 29 8.81 11.38 -2.34
N GLU A 30 9.03 10.94 -1.11
CA GLU A 30 9.63 9.64 -0.84
C GLU A 30 8.74 8.51 -1.34
N ALA A 31 7.43 8.64 -1.13
CA ALA A 31 6.48 7.65 -1.60
C ALA A 31 6.48 7.55 -3.12
N ARG A 32 6.46 8.69 -3.80
CA ARG A 32 6.50 8.75 -5.26
C ARG A 32 7.74 8.06 -5.81
N ASN A 33 8.89 8.42 -5.26
CA ASN A 33 10.16 7.86 -5.72
C ASN A 33 10.20 6.34 -5.55
N LYS A 34 9.68 5.84 -4.43
CA LYS A 34 9.68 4.41 -4.18
C LYS A 34 8.71 3.68 -5.11
N ILE A 35 7.55 4.26 -5.35
CA ILE A 35 6.57 3.66 -6.26
C ILE A 35 7.13 3.62 -7.68
N GLU A 36 7.76 4.69 -8.13
CA GLU A 36 8.37 4.71 -9.46
C GLU A 36 9.47 3.68 -9.61
N GLU A 37 10.25 3.48 -8.55
CA GLU A 37 11.26 2.42 -8.52
C GLU A 37 10.61 1.05 -8.67
N LEU A 38 9.52 0.80 -7.93
CA LEU A 38 8.80 -0.47 -8.01
C LEU A 38 8.20 -0.71 -9.39
N ILE A 39 7.69 0.34 -10.02
CA ILE A 39 7.17 0.26 -11.38
C ILE A 39 8.27 -0.14 -12.35
N LYS A 40 9.42 0.47 -12.22
CA LYS A 40 10.58 0.17 -13.07
C LYS A 40 11.02 -1.29 -12.94
N GLU A 41 11.02 -1.79 -11.72
CA GLU A 41 11.45 -3.16 -11.46
C GLU A 41 10.44 -4.20 -11.90
N ARG A 42 9.19 -3.80 -12.10
CA ARG A 42 8.09 -4.67 -12.55
C ARG A 42 7.85 -5.89 -11.65
N LYS A 43 8.21 -5.79 -10.39
CA LYS A 43 8.06 -6.89 -9.43
C LYS A 43 6.84 -6.77 -8.53
N CYS A 44 6.29 -5.56 -8.42
CA CYS A 44 5.18 -5.30 -7.51
C CYS A 44 3.88 -5.24 -8.28
N LYS A 45 2.89 -6.00 -7.84
CA LYS A 45 1.56 -6.02 -8.46
C LYS A 45 0.56 -5.16 -7.71
N ILE A 46 0.71 -5.06 -6.40
CA ILE A 46 -0.21 -4.29 -5.56
C ILE A 46 0.57 -3.40 -4.62
N VAL A 47 0.23 -2.11 -4.63
CA VAL A 47 0.77 -1.15 -3.68
C VAL A 47 -0.36 -0.73 -2.76
N VAL A 48 -0.19 -0.96 -1.46
CA VAL A 48 -1.18 -0.56 -0.45
C VAL A 48 -0.76 0.79 0.11
N ILE A 49 -1.64 1.76 0.00
CA ILE A 49 -1.39 3.11 0.51
C ILE A 49 -2.59 3.61 1.31
N SER A 50 -2.34 4.55 2.20
CA SER A 50 -3.41 5.18 2.96
C SER A 50 -4.20 6.14 2.08
N GLU A 51 -5.42 6.45 2.50
CA GLU A 51 -6.25 7.40 1.77
C GLU A 51 -5.60 8.79 1.68
N SER A 52 -4.98 9.24 2.78
CA SER A 52 -4.29 10.54 2.78
C SER A 52 -3.14 10.57 1.77
N MET A 53 -2.37 9.50 1.70
CA MET A 53 -1.28 9.40 0.73
C MET A 53 -1.83 9.31 -0.70
N ALA A 54 -2.93 8.58 -0.88
CA ALA A 54 -3.57 8.44 -2.19
C ALA A 54 -4.03 9.80 -2.73
N ILE A 55 -4.55 10.65 -1.86
CA ILE A 55 -4.97 12.00 -2.26
C ILE A 55 -3.76 12.82 -2.71
N LYS A 56 -2.68 12.77 -1.97
CA LYS A 56 -1.46 13.49 -2.32
C LYS A 56 -0.85 13.03 -3.64
N LEU A 57 -1.01 11.76 -3.97
CA LEU A 57 -0.46 11.17 -5.17
C LEU A 57 -1.47 11.05 -6.31
N LYS A 58 -2.59 11.76 -6.23
CA LYS A 58 -3.66 11.64 -7.21
C LYS A 58 -3.19 11.81 -8.65
N LYS A 59 -2.41 12.87 -8.92
CA LYS A 59 -1.91 13.13 -10.27
C LYS A 59 -0.95 12.05 -10.74
N ASP A 60 -0.10 11.60 -9.83
CA ASP A 60 0.85 10.54 -10.14
C ASP A 60 0.13 9.23 -10.41
N ARG A 61 -0.92 8.92 -9.65
CA ARG A 61 -1.69 7.71 -9.86
C ARG A 61 -2.38 7.70 -11.22
N GLU A 62 -2.84 8.84 -11.68
CA GLU A 62 -3.44 8.96 -13.00
C GLU A 62 -2.42 8.64 -14.09
N LYS A 63 -1.19 9.10 -13.92
CA LYS A 63 -0.10 8.80 -14.84
C LYS A 63 0.27 7.32 -14.81
N TRP A 64 0.33 6.74 -13.62
CA TRP A 64 0.71 5.34 -13.46
C TRP A 64 -0.38 4.36 -13.92
N ARG A 65 -1.59 4.82 -14.09
CA ARG A 65 -2.71 4.01 -14.57
C ARG A 65 -2.52 3.49 -15.98
N GLU A 66 -1.65 4.11 -16.75
CA GLU A 66 -1.40 3.72 -18.13
C GLU A 66 -0.83 2.30 -18.22
N GLY A 67 -0.17 1.84 -17.15
CA GLY A 67 0.31 0.48 -17.06
C GLY A 67 -0.72 -0.44 -16.41
N VAL A 68 -0.51 -1.74 -16.54
CA VAL A 68 -1.37 -2.73 -15.90
C VAL A 68 -1.09 -2.81 -14.40
N TYR A 69 0.17 -2.77 -14.02
CA TYR A 69 0.60 -2.85 -12.63
C TYR A 69 1.50 -1.68 -12.27
N PRO A 70 1.55 -1.31 -11.01
CA PRO A 70 0.85 -1.91 -9.86
C PRO A 70 -0.60 -1.42 -9.75
N ILE A 71 -1.42 -2.21 -9.09
CA ILE A 71 -2.76 -1.81 -8.69
C ILE A 71 -2.65 -1.16 -7.32
N PHE A 72 -3.32 -0.05 -7.10
CA PHE A 72 -3.29 0.64 -5.82
C PHE A 72 -4.48 0.24 -4.96
N ALA A 73 -4.18 -0.35 -3.81
CA ALA A 73 -5.19 -0.64 -2.81
C ALA A 73 -5.19 0.51 -1.80
N ILE A 74 -6.25 1.28 -1.80
CA ILE A 74 -6.35 2.44 -0.92
C ILE A 74 -7.10 2.05 0.34
N VAL A 75 -6.46 2.22 1.50
CA VAL A 75 -7.04 1.88 2.78
C VAL A 75 -7.50 3.16 3.49
N PRO A 76 -8.80 3.32 3.69
CA PRO A 76 -9.31 4.52 4.34
C PRO A 76 -9.07 4.54 5.85
N GLY A 77 -8.92 5.75 6.37
CA GLY A 77 -9.18 6.01 7.78
C GLY A 77 -8.21 5.47 8.81
N LEU A 78 -6.96 5.27 8.48
CA LEU A 78 -5.99 4.88 9.50
C LEU A 78 -5.25 6.09 10.08
N GLU A 79 -6.02 7.01 10.61
CA GLU A 79 -5.43 8.13 11.31
C GLU A 79 -5.45 7.83 12.79
N GLY A 80 -4.29 7.47 13.32
CA GLY A 80 -4.12 7.25 14.73
C GLY A 80 -4.57 5.87 15.21
N PRO A 81 -4.20 5.54 16.45
CA PRO A 81 -4.41 4.22 17.01
C PRO A 81 -5.82 4.07 17.58
N LYS A 82 -6.79 3.88 16.71
CA LYS A 82 -8.12 3.48 17.15
C LYS A 82 -8.21 1.97 16.97
N GLY A 83 -8.30 1.24 18.05
CA GLY A 83 -8.27 -0.21 18.03
C GLY A 83 -9.25 -0.85 17.06
N GLU A 84 -10.46 -0.30 16.95
CA GLU A 84 -11.47 -0.81 16.03
C GLU A 84 -11.02 -0.76 14.58
N ARG A 85 -10.35 0.32 14.19
CA ARG A 85 -9.88 0.47 12.82
C ARG A 85 -8.71 -0.45 12.51
N LEU A 86 -7.92 -0.77 13.51
CA LEU A 86 -6.85 -1.73 13.35
C LEU A 86 -7.39 -3.11 13.03
N HIS A 87 -8.48 -3.51 13.69
CA HIS A 87 -9.11 -4.80 13.41
C HIS A 87 -9.63 -4.85 11.98
N GLU A 88 -10.27 -3.80 11.52
CA GLU A 88 -10.75 -3.72 10.13
C GLU A 88 -9.59 -3.82 9.14
N LEU A 89 -8.50 -3.14 9.45
CA LEU A 89 -7.32 -3.17 8.61
C LEU A 89 -6.74 -4.59 8.51
N TYR A 90 -6.55 -5.23 9.65
CA TYR A 90 -6.05 -6.60 9.65
C TYR A 90 -6.94 -7.53 8.86
N PHE A 91 -8.25 -7.38 9.01
CA PHE A 91 -9.20 -8.18 8.28
C PHE A 91 -9.05 -7.99 6.77
N LEU A 92 -9.00 -6.73 6.32
CA LEU A 92 -8.87 -6.41 4.89
C LEU A 92 -7.56 -6.93 4.31
N VAL A 93 -6.47 -6.74 5.03
CA VAL A 93 -5.16 -7.21 4.58
C VAL A 93 -5.11 -8.72 4.54
N SER A 94 -5.65 -9.37 5.56
CA SER A 94 -5.69 -10.83 5.59
C SER A 94 -6.48 -11.39 4.42
N GLN A 95 -7.59 -10.75 4.05
CA GLN A 95 -8.37 -11.17 2.89
C GLN A 95 -7.59 -10.99 1.59
N ALA A 96 -6.92 -9.87 1.44
CA ALA A 96 -6.13 -9.60 0.24
C ALA A 96 -5.01 -10.62 0.07
N VAL A 97 -4.30 -10.91 1.15
CA VAL A 97 -3.23 -11.90 1.13
C VAL A 97 -3.79 -13.30 0.86
N GLY A 98 -4.93 -13.63 1.49
CA GLY A 98 -5.59 -14.91 1.26
C GLY A 98 -6.05 -15.11 -0.16
N VAL A 99 -6.64 -14.08 -0.76
CA VAL A 99 -7.07 -14.13 -2.15
C VAL A 99 -5.87 -14.34 -3.07
N LYS A 100 -4.78 -13.63 -2.80
CA LYS A 100 -3.56 -13.77 -3.59
C LYS A 100 -3.00 -15.19 -3.49
N LEU A 101 -2.97 -15.76 -2.30
CA LEU A 101 -2.49 -17.13 -2.10
C LEU A 101 -3.34 -18.14 -2.85
N LYS A 102 -4.64 -17.90 -2.94
CA LYS A 102 -5.55 -18.77 -3.70
C LYS A 102 -5.34 -18.68 -5.20
N LEU A 103 -4.90 -17.54 -5.69
CA LEU A 103 -4.68 -17.34 -7.12
C LEU A 103 -3.35 -17.91 -7.60
N GLU A 104 -2.47 -18.21 -6.69
CA GLU A 104 -1.20 -18.86 -7.02
C GLU A 104 -1.38 -20.36 -7.06
#